data_1cbb3449772b689dcfe385d59a83e6ac
#
_entry.id   1cbb3449772b689dcfe385d59a83e6ac
#
_cell.length_a   1.000
_cell.length_b   1.000
_cell.length_c   1.000
_cell.angle_alpha   90.00
_cell.angle_beta   90.00
_cell.angle_gamma   90.00
#
_symmetry.space_group_name_H-M   'P 1'
#
loop_
_entity.id
_entity.type
_entity.pdbx_description
1 polymer ?
#
loop_
_entity_poly.entity_id
_entity_poly.type
_entity_poly.pdbx_seq_one_letter_code
_entity_poly.pdbx_strand_id
1 'polypeptide(L)'
;MNIAITGGGTGGHLAIARALGEECKKQGITTLYIGGTRGQDKQWFDNESTPFTHTAFLDSMPVVNQSFFGKWSALAKNITESLSAKKLLKEHNINACISVGGFSAATGSFGAIFSRIPFFIHEQNACMGSLNKLLKPFAKSFFSSFEYPNVTLTPYPINSDFFIKQRERDTLKTIAFFGGSQGAKAINELALNLAPLLKEKNIKILHQAGKIDYENTYKAYVEKGFNLADSMQDFKSGEKDIFVFDFSRDMAELMNMADFCISRAGASSLWELVSNGLPTLFIPYPYAAKNHQYFNAKSLIDKDLALLYTQDEISRIDINDLAQKITQINLSTISKSLIAMAQQNGAECIINHIRQYLKEKYIAIGKT
;
A
#
# COMPACT_ATOMS: atom_id res chain seq x y z
N MET A 1 3.13 -22.71 -16.56
CA MET A 1 3.53 -21.28 -16.66
C MET A 1 4.11 -20.87 -15.33
N ASN A 2 5.30 -20.28 -15.35
CA ASN A 2 6.01 -19.86 -14.14
C ASN A 2 6.26 -18.35 -14.21
N ILE A 3 5.93 -17.62 -13.14
CA ILE A 3 6.06 -16.16 -13.08
C ILE A 3 7.00 -15.79 -11.93
N ALA A 4 7.95 -14.90 -12.18
CA ALA A 4 8.70 -14.24 -11.12
C ALA A 4 8.02 -12.92 -10.75
N ILE A 5 7.94 -12.65 -9.43
CA ILE A 5 7.48 -11.39 -8.87
C ILE A 5 8.65 -10.79 -8.09
N THR A 6 9.02 -9.56 -8.39
CA THR A 6 10.18 -8.91 -7.76
C THR A 6 9.83 -7.52 -7.27
N GLY A 7 10.41 -7.14 -6.14
CA GLY A 7 10.20 -5.85 -5.54
C GLY A 7 9.64 -5.94 -4.13
N GLY A 8 9.82 -4.86 -3.37
CA GLY A 8 9.46 -4.82 -1.95
C GLY A 8 10.19 -3.71 -1.20
N GLY A 9 10.71 -4.08 -0.02
CA GLY A 9 11.40 -3.17 0.88
C GLY A 9 10.47 -2.42 1.84
N THR A 10 9.24 -2.13 1.43
CA THR A 10 8.22 -1.48 2.26
C THR A 10 6.87 -2.20 2.14
N GLY A 11 6.04 -2.08 3.18
CA GLY A 11 4.75 -2.77 3.27
C GLY A 11 3.84 -2.58 2.06
N GLY A 12 3.80 -1.38 1.46
CA GLY A 12 2.96 -1.11 0.28
C GLY A 12 3.33 -1.97 -0.95
N HIS A 13 4.63 -2.07 -1.28
CA HIS A 13 5.08 -2.93 -2.38
C HIS A 13 4.87 -4.42 -2.07
N LEU A 14 5.09 -4.81 -0.80
CA LEU A 14 4.92 -6.18 -0.36
C LEU A 14 3.46 -6.63 -0.37
N ALA A 15 2.53 -5.73 -0.07
CA ALA A 15 1.09 -6.00 -0.17
C ALA A 15 0.67 -6.31 -1.63
N ILE A 16 1.19 -5.55 -2.61
CA ILE A 16 0.96 -5.82 -4.03
C ILE A 16 1.58 -7.15 -4.45
N ALA A 17 2.84 -7.40 -4.03
CA ALA A 17 3.49 -8.67 -4.33
C ALA A 17 2.70 -9.87 -3.79
N ARG A 18 2.17 -9.75 -2.55
CA ARG A 18 1.29 -10.75 -1.93
C ARG A 18 0.02 -10.96 -2.75
N ALA A 19 -0.69 -9.90 -3.10
CA ALA A 19 -1.94 -10.00 -3.87
C ALA A 19 -1.72 -10.69 -5.24
N LEU A 20 -0.63 -10.36 -5.94
CA LEU A 20 -0.25 -11.04 -7.19
C LEU A 20 0.13 -12.51 -6.96
N GLY A 21 0.84 -12.81 -5.86
CA GLY A 21 1.20 -14.19 -5.49
C GLY A 21 -0.01 -15.04 -5.14
N GLU A 22 -0.96 -14.50 -4.38
CA GLU A 22 -2.23 -15.16 -4.03
C GLU A 22 -3.06 -15.45 -5.28
N GLU A 23 -3.15 -14.50 -6.20
CA GLU A 23 -3.85 -14.71 -7.47
C GLU A 23 -3.14 -15.77 -8.34
N CYS A 24 -1.82 -15.76 -8.41
CA CYS A 24 -1.06 -16.82 -9.10
C CYS A 24 -1.34 -18.20 -8.49
N LYS A 25 -1.35 -18.30 -7.15
CA LYS A 25 -1.65 -19.54 -6.43
C LYS A 25 -3.07 -20.04 -6.74
N LYS A 26 -4.06 -19.15 -6.73
CA LYS A 26 -5.45 -19.44 -7.09
C LYS A 26 -5.57 -19.98 -8.52
N GLN A 27 -4.76 -19.46 -9.45
CA GLN A 27 -4.74 -19.90 -10.85
C GLN A 27 -3.82 -21.10 -11.12
N GLY A 28 -3.19 -21.70 -10.11
CA GLY A 28 -2.25 -22.84 -10.26
C GLY A 28 -0.95 -22.48 -10.98
N ILE A 29 -0.50 -21.22 -10.86
CA ILE A 29 0.73 -20.71 -11.48
C ILE A 29 1.87 -20.87 -10.49
N THR A 30 2.97 -21.51 -10.91
CA THR A 30 4.21 -21.59 -10.12
C THR A 30 4.87 -20.21 -10.05
N THR A 31 5.27 -19.79 -8.85
CA THR A 31 5.83 -18.48 -8.62
C THR A 31 7.20 -18.52 -7.97
N LEU A 32 8.07 -17.58 -8.38
CA LEU A 32 9.31 -17.26 -7.70
C LEU A 32 9.24 -15.80 -7.22
N TYR A 33 9.29 -15.57 -5.91
CA TYR A 33 9.49 -14.24 -5.38
C TYR A 33 10.97 -13.91 -5.25
N ILE A 34 11.40 -12.75 -5.77
CA ILE A 34 12.77 -12.25 -5.63
C ILE A 34 12.70 -10.92 -4.87
N GLY A 35 13.04 -10.97 -3.58
CA GLY A 35 13.07 -9.82 -2.68
C GLY A 35 14.47 -9.42 -2.25
N GLY A 36 14.54 -8.44 -1.32
CA GLY A 36 15.78 -7.97 -0.70
C GLY A 36 16.05 -8.63 0.64
N THR A 37 17.33 -8.74 1.02
CA THR A 37 17.74 -9.09 2.39
C THR A 37 17.57 -7.92 3.35
N ARG A 38 17.44 -6.70 2.82
CA ARG A 38 17.23 -5.45 3.54
C ARG A 38 15.76 -5.03 3.42
N GLY A 39 15.19 -4.46 4.47
CA GLY A 39 13.76 -4.12 4.49
C GLY A 39 12.91 -5.22 5.11
N GLN A 40 11.63 -5.26 4.75
CA GLN A 40 10.65 -6.14 5.37
C GLN A 40 10.39 -7.43 4.57
N ASP A 41 11.03 -7.63 3.42
CA ASP A 41 10.74 -8.71 2.46
C ASP A 41 10.77 -10.10 3.10
N LYS A 42 11.82 -10.41 3.89
CA LYS A 42 11.94 -11.68 4.61
C LYS A 42 10.83 -11.86 5.65
N GLN A 43 10.53 -10.83 6.44
CA GLN A 43 9.47 -10.88 7.44
C GLN A 43 8.11 -11.23 6.82
N TRP A 44 7.88 -10.76 5.59
CA TRP A 44 6.62 -10.99 4.87
C TRP A 44 6.54 -12.36 4.20
N PHE A 45 7.64 -12.87 3.66
CA PHE A 45 7.60 -14.01 2.72
C PHE A 45 8.55 -15.16 3.04
N ASP A 46 9.38 -15.06 4.08
CA ASP A 46 10.23 -16.16 4.56
C ASP A 46 9.51 -16.91 5.70
N ASN A 47 8.30 -17.43 5.41
CA ASN A 47 7.47 -18.13 6.37
C ASN A 47 6.44 -19.03 5.64
N GLU A 48 5.78 -19.93 6.39
CA GLU A 48 4.81 -20.90 5.86
C GLU A 48 3.56 -20.26 5.24
N SER A 49 3.21 -19.02 5.60
CA SER A 49 2.06 -18.30 5.05
C SER A 49 2.33 -17.60 3.71
N THR A 50 3.52 -17.78 3.13
CA THR A 50 3.87 -17.18 1.84
C THR A 50 2.96 -17.69 0.73
N PRO A 51 2.47 -16.84 -0.17
CA PRO A 51 1.71 -17.28 -1.33
C PRO A 51 2.60 -17.82 -2.48
N PHE A 52 3.92 -17.70 -2.35
CA PHE A 52 4.87 -18.06 -3.41
C PHE A 52 5.33 -19.52 -3.32
N THR A 53 5.51 -20.16 -4.48
CA THR A 53 6.06 -21.52 -4.57
C THR A 53 7.52 -21.54 -4.13
N HIS A 54 8.27 -20.52 -4.54
CA HIS A 54 9.69 -20.34 -4.22
C HIS A 54 9.95 -18.90 -3.82
N THR A 55 10.88 -18.69 -2.88
CA THR A 55 11.34 -17.38 -2.45
C THR A 55 12.86 -17.30 -2.51
N ALA A 56 13.38 -16.15 -2.92
CA ALA A 56 14.82 -15.86 -2.90
C ALA A 56 15.03 -14.41 -2.44
N PHE A 57 16.05 -14.19 -1.62
CA PHE A 57 16.35 -12.86 -1.08
C PHE A 57 17.79 -12.50 -1.43
N LEU A 58 17.95 -11.44 -2.22
CA LEU A 58 19.23 -10.96 -2.72
C LEU A 58 19.64 -9.67 -2.01
N ASP A 59 20.94 -9.40 -1.91
CA ASP A 59 21.43 -8.20 -1.21
C ASP A 59 21.35 -6.96 -2.12
N SER A 60 20.13 -6.53 -2.42
CA SER A 60 19.85 -5.30 -3.17
C SER A 60 20.24 -4.06 -2.36
N MET A 61 20.90 -3.10 -2.98
CA MET A 61 21.27 -1.84 -2.35
C MET A 61 20.47 -0.67 -2.93
N PRO A 62 19.91 0.22 -2.09
CA PRO A 62 19.30 1.45 -2.57
C PRO A 62 20.40 2.35 -3.18
N VAL A 63 20.16 2.83 -4.40
CA VAL A 63 21.08 3.77 -5.10
C VAL A 63 20.77 5.22 -4.75
N VAL A 64 19.55 5.49 -4.30
CA VAL A 64 19.10 6.83 -3.92
C VAL A 64 19.61 7.19 -2.53
N ASN A 65 19.96 8.45 -2.31
CA ASN A 65 20.52 8.99 -1.06
C ASN A 65 21.92 8.46 -0.68
N GLN A 66 22.71 7.99 -1.66
CA GLN A 66 24.11 7.60 -1.48
C GLN A 66 25.05 8.72 -1.95
N SER A 67 26.27 8.75 -1.36
CA SER A 67 27.39 9.57 -1.89
C SER A 67 27.75 9.14 -3.32
N PHE A 68 28.52 9.95 -4.03
CA PHE A 68 28.95 9.62 -5.41
C PHE A 68 29.60 8.23 -5.50
N PHE A 69 30.57 7.92 -4.66
CA PHE A 69 31.20 6.58 -4.59
C PHE A 69 30.24 5.49 -4.13
N GLY A 70 29.34 5.81 -3.18
CA GLY A 70 28.30 4.88 -2.72
C GLY A 70 27.33 4.48 -3.82
N LYS A 71 26.99 5.39 -4.75
CA LYS A 71 26.15 5.07 -5.93
C LYS A 71 26.82 4.06 -6.85
N TRP A 72 28.11 4.22 -7.13
CA TRP A 72 28.85 3.27 -7.98
C TRP A 72 28.99 1.89 -7.32
N SER A 73 29.27 1.85 -6.01
CA SER A 73 29.31 0.59 -5.25
C SER A 73 27.97 -0.11 -5.24
N ALA A 74 26.87 0.63 -4.98
CA ALA A 74 25.52 0.08 -5.01
C ALA A 74 25.12 -0.43 -6.40
N LEU A 75 25.51 0.31 -7.47
CA LEU A 75 25.25 -0.10 -8.84
C LEU A 75 26.01 -1.39 -9.20
N ALA A 76 27.31 -1.46 -8.90
CA ALA A 76 28.12 -2.66 -9.15
C ALA A 76 27.57 -3.88 -8.40
N LYS A 77 27.20 -3.71 -7.13
CA LYS A 77 26.59 -4.78 -6.35
C LYS A 77 25.25 -5.23 -6.93
N ASN A 78 24.37 -4.30 -7.29
CA ASN A 78 23.09 -4.64 -7.91
C ASN A 78 23.26 -5.36 -9.24
N ILE A 79 24.30 -5.05 -10.03
CA ILE A 79 24.62 -5.79 -11.27
C ILE A 79 25.03 -7.22 -10.94
N THR A 80 25.92 -7.42 -9.97
CA THR A 80 26.37 -8.76 -9.55
C THR A 80 25.18 -9.60 -9.05
N GLU A 81 24.36 -9.03 -8.18
CA GLU A 81 23.17 -9.71 -7.67
C GLU A 81 22.12 -9.98 -8.78
N SER A 82 22.10 -9.15 -9.84
CA SER A 82 21.26 -9.39 -11.01
C SER A 82 21.69 -10.63 -11.83
N LEU A 83 22.96 -10.99 -11.79
CA LEU A 83 23.43 -12.26 -12.37
C LEU A 83 22.97 -13.45 -11.52
N SER A 84 22.94 -13.32 -10.20
CA SER A 84 22.34 -14.32 -9.31
C SER A 84 20.84 -14.47 -9.59
N ALA A 85 20.11 -13.35 -9.74
CA ALA A 85 18.72 -13.37 -10.13
C ALA A 85 18.50 -14.05 -11.49
N LYS A 86 19.36 -13.77 -12.49
CA LYS A 86 19.32 -14.44 -13.81
C LYS A 86 19.46 -15.96 -13.69
N LYS A 87 20.35 -16.45 -12.82
CA LYS A 87 20.54 -17.88 -12.55
C LYS A 87 19.25 -18.48 -11.96
N LEU A 88 18.68 -17.87 -10.93
CA LEU A 88 17.43 -18.29 -10.32
C LEU A 88 16.26 -18.34 -11.31
N LEU A 89 16.11 -17.31 -12.16
CA LEU A 89 15.07 -17.26 -13.19
C LEU A 89 15.19 -18.44 -14.18
N LYS A 90 16.43 -18.83 -14.53
CA LYS A 90 16.69 -20.01 -15.39
C LYS A 90 16.41 -21.32 -14.67
N GLU A 91 16.87 -21.48 -13.43
CA GLU A 91 16.69 -22.70 -12.61
C GLU A 91 15.19 -23.01 -12.39
N HIS A 92 14.38 -21.98 -12.16
CA HIS A 92 12.94 -22.14 -11.98
C HIS A 92 12.12 -22.05 -13.28
N ASN A 93 12.76 -22.05 -14.45
CA ASN A 93 12.11 -22.00 -15.77
C ASN A 93 11.08 -20.87 -15.88
N ILE A 94 11.44 -19.65 -15.46
CA ILE A 94 10.52 -18.51 -15.42
C ILE A 94 10.20 -18.02 -16.85
N ASN A 95 8.90 -17.86 -17.13
CA ASN A 95 8.39 -17.44 -18.44
C ASN A 95 8.13 -15.91 -18.52
N ALA A 96 7.84 -15.27 -17.38
CA ALA A 96 7.62 -13.83 -17.28
C ALA A 96 8.07 -13.32 -15.91
N CYS A 97 8.44 -12.04 -15.82
CA CYS A 97 8.78 -11.37 -14.57
C CYS A 97 7.98 -10.06 -14.44
N ILE A 98 7.36 -9.84 -13.29
CA ILE A 98 6.73 -8.57 -12.95
C ILE A 98 7.43 -7.93 -11.78
N SER A 99 7.76 -6.63 -11.93
CA SER A 99 8.27 -5.77 -10.87
C SER A 99 7.11 -5.00 -10.23
N VAL A 100 7.03 -5.06 -8.91
CA VAL A 100 6.09 -4.22 -8.13
C VAL A 100 6.74 -2.93 -7.61
N GLY A 101 8.02 -2.70 -7.95
CA GLY A 101 8.76 -1.52 -7.52
C GLY A 101 9.43 -1.68 -6.15
N GLY A 102 9.87 -0.56 -5.59
CA GLY A 102 10.69 -0.54 -4.38
C GLY A 102 12.18 -0.77 -4.67
N PHE A 103 13.02 -0.60 -3.65
CA PHE A 103 14.47 -0.70 -3.85
C PHE A 103 14.93 -2.14 -4.11
N SER A 104 14.23 -3.14 -3.57
CA SER A 104 14.57 -4.56 -3.77
C SER A 104 14.20 -5.08 -5.17
N ALA A 105 13.45 -4.30 -5.97
CA ALA A 105 13.07 -4.70 -7.32
C ALA A 105 14.22 -4.68 -8.32
N ALA A 106 15.30 -3.96 -8.08
CA ALA A 106 16.36 -3.73 -9.06
C ALA A 106 17.00 -5.03 -9.54
N THR A 107 17.40 -5.90 -8.61
CA THR A 107 18.13 -7.14 -8.91
C THR A 107 17.30 -8.11 -9.75
N GLY A 108 16.05 -8.37 -9.36
CA GLY A 108 15.14 -9.24 -10.11
C GLY A 108 14.77 -8.67 -11.49
N SER A 109 14.55 -7.35 -11.56
CA SER A 109 14.21 -6.65 -12.82
C SER A 109 15.34 -6.72 -13.83
N PHE A 110 16.57 -6.37 -13.44
CA PHE A 110 17.73 -6.49 -14.33
C PHE A 110 18.03 -7.95 -14.68
N GLY A 111 17.89 -8.89 -13.73
CA GLY A 111 18.00 -10.32 -13.99
C GLY A 111 17.06 -10.79 -15.10
N ALA A 112 15.80 -10.34 -15.09
CA ALA A 112 14.81 -10.65 -16.13
C ALA A 112 15.18 -10.04 -17.49
N ILE A 113 15.62 -8.78 -17.51
CA ILE A 113 16.07 -8.08 -18.73
C ILE A 113 17.28 -8.79 -19.32
N PHE A 114 18.29 -9.13 -18.52
CA PHE A 114 19.49 -9.87 -18.96
C PHE A 114 19.20 -11.31 -19.42
N SER A 115 18.10 -11.88 -18.92
CA SER A 115 17.61 -13.19 -19.36
C SER A 115 16.74 -13.13 -20.61
N ARG A 116 16.39 -11.92 -21.10
CA ARG A 116 15.43 -11.68 -22.20
C ARG A 116 14.05 -12.29 -21.93
N ILE A 117 13.67 -12.42 -20.64
CA ILE A 117 12.35 -12.86 -20.23
C ILE A 117 11.38 -11.67 -20.38
N PRO A 118 10.13 -11.89 -20.86
CA PRO A 118 9.10 -10.86 -20.85
C PRO A 118 8.98 -10.20 -19.49
N PHE A 119 9.17 -8.86 -19.47
CA PHE A 119 9.23 -8.07 -18.26
C PHE A 119 8.05 -7.11 -18.18
N PHE A 120 7.43 -7.00 -17.01
CA PHE A 120 6.28 -6.19 -16.73
C PHE A 120 6.54 -5.33 -15.49
N ILE A 121 5.87 -4.20 -15.37
CA ILE A 121 6.00 -3.29 -14.23
C ILE A 121 4.61 -2.95 -13.71
N HIS A 122 4.43 -2.95 -12.40
CA HIS A 122 3.33 -2.29 -11.71
C HIS A 122 3.86 -1.07 -10.94
N GLU A 123 3.29 0.11 -11.22
CA GLU A 123 3.55 1.35 -10.46
C GLU A 123 2.40 1.60 -9.49
N GLN A 124 2.72 1.66 -8.22
CA GLN A 124 1.72 1.80 -7.18
C GLN A 124 1.28 3.25 -6.88
N ASN A 125 2.14 4.24 -7.17
CA ASN A 125 1.91 5.64 -6.78
C ASN A 125 1.48 6.50 -7.96
N ALA A 126 0.86 7.65 -7.65
CA ALA A 126 0.56 8.68 -8.64
C ALA A 126 1.81 9.40 -9.18
N CYS A 127 2.97 9.24 -8.54
CA CYS A 127 4.26 9.69 -9.04
C CYS A 127 5.17 8.50 -9.33
N MET A 128 5.56 8.34 -10.59
CA MET A 128 6.40 7.23 -11.02
C MET A 128 7.74 7.18 -10.28
N GLY A 129 8.04 6.02 -9.69
CA GLY A 129 9.31 5.74 -9.04
C GLY A 129 10.49 5.83 -10.01
N SER A 130 11.67 6.24 -9.50
CA SER A 130 12.85 6.44 -10.36
C SER A 130 13.31 5.15 -11.03
N LEU A 131 13.25 4.01 -10.34
CA LEU A 131 13.59 2.71 -10.90
C LEU A 131 12.59 2.32 -12.00
N ASN A 132 11.28 2.46 -11.76
CA ASN A 132 10.25 2.16 -12.74
C ASN A 132 10.36 3.05 -13.98
N LYS A 133 10.72 4.35 -13.80
CA LYS A 133 11.00 5.26 -14.92
C LYS A 133 12.17 4.78 -15.79
N LEU A 134 13.24 4.29 -15.16
CA LEU A 134 14.42 3.73 -15.85
C LEU A 134 14.07 2.45 -16.59
N LEU A 135 13.26 1.58 -16.00
CA LEU A 135 12.96 0.24 -16.53
C LEU A 135 11.78 0.22 -17.51
N LYS A 136 10.94 1.27 -17.54
CA LYS A 136 9.75 1.34 -18.42
C LYS A 136 10.04 1.00 -19.89
N PRO A 137 11.16 1.45 -20.53
CA PRO A 137 11.45 1.10 -21.92
C PRO A 137 11.63 -0.40 -22.19
N PHE A 138 11.94 -1.19 -21.17
CA PHE A 138 12.15 -2.64 -21.29
C PHE A 138 10.88 -3.44 -20.98
N ALA A 139 9.86 -2.80 -20.43
CA ALA A 139 8.61 -3.45 -20.04
C ALA A 139 7.71 -3.72 -21.26
N LYS A 140 7.08 -4.89 -21.30
CA LYS A 140 6.06 -5.26 -22.29
C LYS A 140 4.72 -4.59 -21.99
N SER A 141 4.40 -4.43 -20.70
CA SER A 141 3.28 -3.61 -20.23
C SER A 141 3.66 -2.92 -18.93
N PHE A 142 3.13 -1.73 -18.74
CA PHE A 142 3.30 -0.91 -17.56
C PHE A 142 1.92 -0.69 -16.94
N PHE A 143 1.66 -1.35 -15.80
CA PHE A 143 0.39 -1.28 -15.11
C PHE A 143 0.39 -0.20 -14.04
N SER A 144 -0.73 0.45 -13.84
CA SER A 144 -0.98 1.34 -12.72
C SER A 144 -2.48 1.54 -12.51
N SER A 145 -2.86 1.93 -11.30
CA SER A 145 -4.21 2.39 -10.97
C SER A 145 -4.33 3.92 -11.02
N PHE A 146 -3.24 4.60 -11.34
CA PHE A 146 -3.19 6.04 -11.60
C PHE A 146 -2.90 6.29 -13.07
N GLU A 147 -3.42 7.40 -13.60
CA GLU A 147 -3.25 7.76 -15.00
C GLU A 147 -1.82 8.22 -15.30
N TYR A 148 -1.22 7.62 -16.30
CA TYR A 148 0.09 7.96 -16.86
C TYR A 148 0.05 7.87 -18.39
N PRO A 149 0.91 8.59 -19.12
CA PRO A 149 1.11 8.34 -20.53
C PRO A 149 1.60 6.91 -20.80
N ASN A 150 0.97 6.20 -21.73
CA ASN A 150 1.32 4.84 -22.13
C ASN A 150 1.33 3.85 -20.95
N VAL A 151 0.22 3.78 -20.24
CA VAL A 151 -0.02 2.83 -19.14
C VAL A 151 -1.19 1.93 -19.48
N THR A 152 -1.15 0.71 -18.97
CA THR A 152 -2.32 -0.16 -18.90
C THR A 152 -3.00 0.08 -17.56
N LEU A 153 -4.12 0.80 -17.57
CA LEU A 153 -4.89 1.03 -16.35
C LEU A 153 -5.48 -0.28 -15.84
N THR A 154 -5.27 -0.55 -14.57
CA THR A 154 -5.83 -1.71 -13.87
C THR A 154 -6.38 -1.29 -12.52
N PRO A 155 -7.37 -1.98 -11.95
CA PRO A 155 -7.70 -1.83 -10.55
C PRO A 155 -6.47 -2.06 -9.68
N TYR A 156 -6.43 -1.43 -8.50
CA TYR A 156 -5.29 -1.61 -7.59
C TYR A 156 -5.30 -3.01 -6.97
N PRO A 157 -4.17 -3.74 -6.98
CA PRO A 157 -4.11 -5.09 -6.44
C PRO A 157 -4.04 -5.06 -4.91
N ILE A 158 -5.19 -5.19 -4.27
CA ILE A 158 -5.36 -5.29 -2.81
C ILE A 158 -6.14 -6.54 -2.44
N ASN A 159 -6.12 -6.88 -1.14
CA ASN A 159 -6.89 -7.99 -0.60
C ASN A 159 -8.41 -7.77 -0.79
N SER A 160 -9.11 -8.83 -1.17
CA SER A 160 -10.57 -8.85 -1.36
C SER A 160 -11.36 -8.51 -0.08
N ASP A 161 -10.77 -8.70 1.10
CA ASP A 161 -11.43 -8.43 2.38
C ASP A 161 -11.88 -6.97 2.52
N PHE A 162 -11.16 -6.01 1.92
CA PHE A 162 -11.56 -4.60 1.91
C PHE A 162 -12.85 -4.37 1.12
N PHE A 163 -13.12 -5.15 0.08
CA PHE A 163 -14.38 -5.12 -0.66
C PHE A 163 -15.49 -5.91 0.04
N ILE A 164 -15.17 -7.06 0.65
CA ILE A 164 -16.14 -7.86 1.41
C ILE A 164 -16.67 -7.08 2.61
N LYS A 165 -15.80 -6.29 3.26
CA LYS A 165 -16.13 -5.45 4.41
C LYS A 165 -16.53 -4.01 4.01
N GLN A 166 -16.80 -3.76 2.73
CA GLN A 166 -17.26 -2.48 2.23
C GLN A 166 -18.66 -2.16 2.75
N ARG A 167 -18.91 -0.92 3.11
CA ARG A 167 -20.23 -0.42 3.45
C ARG A 167 -20.40 1.06 3.12
N GLU A 168 -21.63 1.51 2.92
CA GLU A 168 -21.99 2.91 2.88
C GLU A 168 -21.93 3.53 4.28
N ARG A 169 -21.56 4.81 4.35
CA ARG A 169 -21.52 5.62 5.58
C ARG A 169 -22.42 6.83 5.42
N ASP A 170 -23.27 7.06 6.38
CA ASP A 170 -24.22 8.19 6.40
C ASP A 170 -24.17 9.00 7.69
N THR A 171 -23.75 8.37 8.78
CA THR A 171 -23.71 8.96 10.13
C THR A 171 -22.33 8.80 10.72
N LEU A 172 -21.79 9.86 11.32
CA LEU A 172 -20.48 9.87 11.97
C LEU A 172 -20.61 9.40 13.43
N LYS A 173 -20.23 8.18 13.72
CA LYS A 173 -20.20 7.59 15.08
C LYS A 173 -18.78 7.20 15.50
N THR A 174 -17.91 6.89 14.55
CA THR A 174 -16.54 6.43 14.81
C THR A 174 -15.57 7.06 13.83
N ILE A 175 -14.52 7.71 14.35
CA ILE A 175 -13.40 8.21 13.54
C ILE A 175 -12.20 7.31 13.73
N ALA A 176 -11.57 6.90 12.62
CA ALA A 176 -10.29 6.20 12.62
C ALA A 176 -9.12 7.17 12.41
N PHE A 177 -8.02 6.94 13.12
CA PHE A 177 -6.73 7.60 12.91
C PHE A 177 -5.70 6.52 12.54
N PHE A 178 -5.21 6.52 11.29
CA PHE A 178 -4.28 5.52 10.81
C PHE A 178 -2.92 6.13 10.45
N GLY A 179 -1.97 6.01 11.40
CA GLY A 179 -0.58 6.44 11.21
C GLY A 179 0.28 5.45 10.41
N GLY A 180 -0.24 4.25 10.14
CA GLY A 180 0.51 3.12 9.58
C GLY A 180 1.28 2.33 10.65
N SER A 181 1.91 1.20 10.27
CA SER A 181 2.55 0.27 11.20
C SER A 181 3.73 0.86 12.00
N GLN A 182 4.40 1.88 11.48
CA GLN A 182 5.46 2.58 12.21
C GLN A 182 4.94 3.75 13.05
N GLY A 183 3.70 4.16 12.80
CA GLY A 183 3.08 5.32 13.41
C GLY A 183 3.37 6.63 12.65
N ALA A 184 2.61 7.65 13.01
CA ALA A 184 2.75 9.01 12.46
C ALA A 184 2.49 10.03 13.59
N LYS A 185 3.56 10.54 14.19
CA LYS A 185 3.49 11.44 15.34
C LYS A 185 2.46 12.58 15.15
N ALA A 186 2.46 13.23 13.99
CA ALA A 186 1.49 14.30 13.69
C ALA A 186 0.03 13.83 13.68
N ILE A 187 -0.25 12.59 13.28
CA ILE A 187 -1.61 12.00 13.35
C ILE A 187 -1.95 11.63 14.79
N ASN A 188 -0.98 11.08 15.55
CA ASN A 188 -1.19 10.75 16.96
C ASN A 188 -1.48 11.99 17.79
N GLU A 189 -0.72 13.08 17.62
CA GLU A 189 -0.94 14.37 18.28
C GLU A 189 -2.30 14.97 17.89
N LEU A 190 -2.66 14.92 16.61
CA LEU A 190 -3.95 15.38 16.14
C LEU A 190 -5.11 14.60 16.76
N ALA A 191 -4.99 13.28 16.86
CA ALA A 191 -5.99 12.42 17.48
C ALA A 191 -6.20 12.78 18.97
N LEU A 192 -5.11 12.98 19.72
CA LEU A 192 -5.13 13.39 21.12
C LEU A 192 -5.76 14.77 21.34
N ASN A 193 -5.58 15.69 20.38
CA ASN A 193 -6.17 17.03 20.45
C ASN A 193 -7.65 17.05 20.05
N LEU A 194 -8.06 16.22 19.08
CA LEU A 194 -9.46 16.09 18.68
C LEU A 194 -10.31 15.28 19.68
N ALA A 195 -9.70 14.36 20.42
CA ALA A 195 -10.42 13.42 21.27
C ALA A 195 -11.43 14.05 22.25
N PRO A 196 -11.12 15.15 22.97
CA PRO A 196 -12.11 15.78 23.86
C PRO A 196 -13.35 16.28 23.10
N LEU A 197 -13.15 16.92 21.94
CA LEU A 197 -14.24 17.47 21.12
C LEU A 197 -15.11 16.35 20.49
N LEU A 198 -14.48 15.21 20.16
CA LEU A 198 -15.19 14.03 19.65
C LEU A 198 -16.01 13.36 20.75
N LYS A 199 -15.47 13.28 21.97
CA LYS A 199 -16.18 12.75 23.15
C LYS A 199 -17.45 13.54 23.47
N GLU A 200 -17.38 14.87 23.44
CA GLU A 200 -18.55 15.75 23.65
C GLU A 200 -19.67 15.48 22.62
N LYS A 201 -19.32 14.98 21.44
CA LYS A 201 -20.27 14.61 20.37
C LYS A 201 -20.61 13.12 20.35
N ASN A 202 -20.19 12.34 21.35
CA ASN A 202 -20.35 10.88 21.43
C ASN A 202 -19.77 10.15 20.22
N ILE A 203 -18.67 10.65 19.65
CA ILE A 203 -17.95 10.04 18.54
C ILE A 203 -16.78 9.23 19.11
N LYS A 204 -16.74 7.94 18.78
CA LYS A 204 -15.70 6.99 19.20
C LYS A 204 -14.45 7.11 18.34
N ILE A 205 -13.33 6.60 18.86
CA ILE A 205 -12.03 6.68 18.19
C ILE A 205 -11.42 5.28 18.02
N LEU A 206 -11.02 4.96 16.77
CA LEU A 206 -10.12 3.87 16.46
C LEU A 206 -8.74 4.45 16.13
N HIS A 207 -7.68 4.08 16.86
CA HIS A 207 -6.39 4.73 16.68
C HIS A 207 -5.25 3.73 16.49
N GLN A 208 -4.72 3.65 15.27
CA GLN A 208 -3.45 2.98 14.99
C GLN A 208 -2.30 3.93 15.28
N ALA A 209 -1.77 3.87 16.50
CA ALA A 209 -0.66 4.71 16.94
C ALA A 209 0.70 4.29 16.34
N GLY A 210 0.82 3.02 15.91
CA GLY A 210 2.03 2.42 15.38
C GLY A 210 3.01 1.98 16.48
N LYS A 211 3.92 1.07 16.12
CA LYS A 211 4.82 0.41 17.08
C LYS A 211 5.70 1.35 17.89
N ILE A 212 6.10 2.48 17.30
CA ILE A 212 7.07 3.39 17.94
C ILE A 212 6.41 4.21 19.05
N ASP A 213 5.14 4.61 18.88
CA ASP A 213 4.50 5.61 19.74
C ASP A 213 3.25 5.08 20.47
N TYR A 214 2.99 3.78 20.37
CA TYR A 214 1.82 3.14 20.97
C TYR A 214 1.71 3.42 22.47
N GLU A 215 2.76 3.12 23.23
CA GLU A 215 2.77 3.26 24.69
C GLU A 215 2.51 4.69 25.14
N ASN A 216 3.14 5.67 24.48
CA ASN A 216 2.98 7.08 24.82
C ASN A 216 1.56 7.56 24.50
N THR A 217 1.04 7.15 23.34
CA THR A 217 -0.32 7.51 22.90
C THR A 217 -1.38 6.90 23.82
N TYR A 218 -1.22 5.63 24.20
CA TYR A 218 -2.10 4.94 25.14
C TYR A 218 -2.14 5.66 26.49
N LYS A 219 -0.99 5.95 27.08
CA LYS A 219 -0.87 6.68 28.36
C LYS A 219 -1.51 8.06 28.28
N ALA A 220 -1.29 8.80 27.21
CA ALA A 220 -1.87 10.12 27.02
C ALA A 220 -3.40 10.11 26.99
N TYR A 221 -4.03 9.08 26.43
CA TYR A 221 -5.49 8.92 26.50
C TYR A 221 -5.97 8.58 27.91
N VAL A 222 -5.25 7.70 28.64
CA VAL A 222 -5.58 7.37 30.04
C VAL A 222 -5.49 8.62 30.93
N GLU A 223 -4.43 9.41 30.80
CA GLU A 223 -4.23 10.66 31.56
C GLU A 223 -5.33 11.72 31.27
N LYS A 224 -5.89 11.72 30.06
CA LYS A 224 -7.03 12.56 29.68
C LYS A 224 -8.39 12.01 30.14
N GLY A 225 -8.44 10.88 30.85
CA GLY A 225 -9.66 10.28 31.41
C GLY A 225 -10.58 9.61 30.39
N PHE A 226 -10.01 9.06 29.30
CA PHE A 226 -10.77 8.25 28.35
C PHE A 226 -10.91 6.80 28.78
N ASN A 227 -12.04 6.19 28.42
CA ASN A 227 -12.31 4.78 28.65
C ASN A 227 -11.81 3.95 27.45
N LEU A 228 -10.64 3.29 27.59
CA LEU A 228 -10.01 2.54 26.53
C LEU A 228 -10.49 1.09 26.47
N ALA A 229 -10.62 0.58 25.27
CA ALA A 229 -10.90 -0.82 25.01
C ALA A 229 -9.60 -1.64 25.01
N ASP A 230 -9.65 -2.82 25.61
CA ASP A 230 -8.52 -3.77 25.65
C ASP A 230 -8.40 -4.59 24.36
N SER A 231 -9.48 -4.66 23.59
CA SER A 231 -9.53 -5.40 22.32
C SER A 231 -10.55 -4.80 21.36
N MET A 232 -10.45 -5.20 20.08
CA MET A 232 -11.46 -4.85 19.07
C MET A 232 -12.87 -5.31 19.49
N GLN A 233 -12.99 -6.49 20.12
CA GLN A 233 -14.27 -7.01 20.58
C GLN A 233 -14.86 -6.19 21.72
N ASP A 234 -14.02 -5.75 22.67
CA ASP A 234 -14.41 -4.86 23.76
C ASP A 234 -14.88 -3.51 23.21
N PHE A 235 -14.19 -2.96 22.23
CA PHE A 235 -14.65 -1.73 21.56
C PHE A 235 -16.01 -1.88 20.87
N LYS A 236 -16.26 -3.07 20.25
CA LYS A 236 -17.55 -3.39 19.62
C LYS A 236 -18.72 -3.49 20.62
N SER A 237 -18.46 -3.81 21.89
CA SER A 237 -19.50 -3.89 22.93
C SER A 237 -20.24 -2.56 23.11
N GLY A 238 -19.57 -1.45 22.77
CA GLY A 238 -20.18 -0.14 22.76
C GLY A 238 -19.89 0.71 24.00
N GLU A 239 -19.33 0.14 25.07
CA GLU A 239 -19.09 0.81 26.35
C GLU A 239 -17.81 1.65 26.40
N LYS A 240 -16.90 1.41 25.43
CA LYS A 240 -15.59 2.05 25.38
C LYS A 240 -15.54 3.20 24.38
N ASP A 241 -14.80 4.24 24.71
CA ASP A 241 -14.66 5.44 23.89
C ASP A 241 -13.62 5.27 22.80
N ILE A 242 -12.52 4.59 23.11
CA ILE A 242 -11.31 4.55 22.28
C ILE A 242 -10.72 3.12 22.25
N PHE A 243 -10.32 2.69 21.05
CA PHE A 243 -9.43 1.52 20.87
C PHE A 243 -8.13 1.96 20.23
N VAL A 244 -7.02 1.84 20.97
CA VAL A 244 -5.66 2.14 20.51
C VAL A 244 -4.94 0.85 20.23
N PHE A 245 -4.23 0.78 19.09
CA PHE A 245 -3.43 -0.40 18.73
C PHE A 245 -2.15 0.02 17.97
N ASP A 246 -1.14 -0.83 18.00
CA ASP A 246 0.12 -0.62 17.28
C ASP A 246 0.04 -1.12 15.84
N PHE A 247 -0.41 -2.36 15.68
CA PHE A 247 -0.54 -3.05 14.39
C PHE A 247 -1.72 -4.03 14.41
N SER A 248 -2.39 -4.18 13.27
CA SER A 248 -3.42 -5.22 13.09
C SER A 248 -3.29 -5.85 11.71
N ARG A 249 -3.65 -7.14 11.62
CA ARG A 249 -3.85 -7.84 10.34
C ARG A 249 -5.27 -7.70 9.84
N ASP A 250 -6.20 -7.28 10.70
CA ASP A 250 -7.62 -7.17 10.42
C ASP A 250 -8.04 -5.74 10.06
N MET A 251 -7.19 -5.05 9.25
CA MET A 251 -7.42 -3.66 8.87
C MET A 251 -8.76 -3.46 8.15
N ALA A 252 -9.20 -4.43 7.34
CA ALA A 252 -10.49 -4.36 6.65
C ALA A 252 -11.67 -4.29 7.63
N GLU A 253 -11.61 -5.03 8.74
CA GLU A 253 -12.61 -4.97 9.82
C GLU A 253 -12.56 -3.65 10.57
N LEU A 254 -11.36 -3.18 10.90
CA LEU A 254 -11.17 -1.88 11.58
C LEU A 254 -11.69 -0.72 10.71
N MET A 255 -11.43 -0.75 9.39
CA MET A 255 -11.97 0.23 8.46
C MET A 255 -13.50 0.14 8.35
N ASN A 256 -14.06 -1.08 8.37
CA ASN A 256 -15.51 -1.28 8.36
C ASN A 256 -16.19 -0.66 9.59
N MET A 257 -15.53 -0.67 10.76
CA MET A 257 -16.05 -0.08 12.00
C MET A 257 -16.04 1.46 12.02
N ALA A 258 -15.23 2.08 11.15
CA ALA A 258 -15.11 3.54 11.08
C ALA A 258 -16.07 4.17 10.08
N ASP A 259 -16.50 5.40 10.35
CA ASP A 259 -17.36 6.20 9.48
C ASP A 259 -16.57 7.28 8.74
N PHE A 260 -15.47 7.72 9.33
CA PHE A 260 -14.52 8.65 8.74
C PHE A 260 -13.09 8.28 9.16
N CYS A 261 -12.13 8.61 8.33
CA CYS A 261 -10.72 8.31 8.60
C CYS A 261 -9.82 9.56 8.47
N ILE A 262 -8.80 9.63 9.30
CA ILE A 262 -7.66 10.54 9.14
C ILE A 262 -6.42 9.67 8.96
N SER A 263 -5.74 9.78 7.81
CA SER A 263 -4.68 8.84 7.45
C SER A 263 -3.53 9.48 6.67
N ARG A 264 -2.38 8.80 6.64
CA ARG A 264 -1.36 9.03 5.61
C ARG A 264 -1.89 8.59 4.24
N ALA A 265 -1.31 9.15 3.16
CA ALA A 265 -1.73 8.86 1.79
C ALA A 265 -0.76 7.89 1.06
N GLY A 266 -0.31 6.83 1.76
CA GLY A 266 0.36 5.71 1.11
C GLY A 266 -0.57 5.04 0.10
N ALA A 267 -0.08 4.64 -1.07
CA ALA A 267 -0.93 4.16 -2.15
C ALA A 267 -1.80 2.96 -1.75
N SER A 268 -1.24 1.95 -1.06
CA SER A 268 -2.02 0.80 -0.60
C SER A 268 -3.11 1.22 0.38
N SER A 269 -2.78 1.99 1.42
CA SER A 269 -3.78 2.45 2.40
C SER A 269 -4.87 3.31 1.75
N LEU A 270 -4.51 4.16 0.77
CA LEU A 270 -5.47 4.96 0.03
C LEU A 270 -6.48 4.07 -0.71
N TRP A 271 -6.00 3.06 -1.45
CA TRP A 271 -6.87 2.17 -2.20
C TRP A 271 -7.65 1.20 -1.30
N GLU A 272 -7.10 0.80 -0.16
CA GLU A 272 -7.80 0.06 0.89
C GLU A 272 -8.99 0.86 1.44
N LEU A 273 -8.77 2.15 1.76
CA LEU A 273 -9.81 3.08 2.21
C LEU A 273 -10.89 3.31 1.14
N VAL A 274 -10.46 3.53 -0.11
CA VAL A 274 -11.37 3.65 -1.28
C VAL A 274 -12.23 2.40 -1.44
N SER A 275 -11.60 1.21 -1.41
CA SER A 275 -12.29 -0.05 -1.61
C SER A 275 -13.23 -0.41 -0.46
N ASN A 276 -12.93 0.07 0.74
CA ASN A 276 -13.84 -0.05 1.88
C ASN A 276 -14.97 1.01 1.87
N GLY A 277 -14.90 2.00 0.95
CA GLY A 277 -15.84 3.12 0.85
C GLY A 277 -15.74 4.11 2.02
N LEU A 278 -14.57 4.24 2.67
CA LEU A 278 -14.37 5.03 3.89
C LEU A 278 -13.92 6.45 3.55
N PRO A 279 -14.77 7.48 3.77
CA PRO A 279 -14.42 8.88 3.58
C PRO A 279 -13.20 9.26 4.42
N THR A 280 -12.24 9.96 3.81
CA THR A 280 -10.93 10.16 4.45
C THR A 280 -10.42 11.59 4.30
N LEU A 281 -9.81 12.10 5.37
CA LEU A 281 -8.91 13.24 5.37
C LEU A 281 -7.47 12.72 5.31
N PHE A 282 -6.75 13.07 4.27
CA PHE A 282 -5.36 12.69 4.11
C PHE A 282 -4.40 13.75 4.66
N ILE A 283 -3.39 13.29 5.40
CA ILE A 283 -2.25 14.09 5.85
C ILE A 283 -0.99 13.42 5.28
N PRO A 284 -0.54 13.80 4.06
CA PRO A 284 0.61 13.20 3.42
C PRO A 284 1.88 13.30 4.26
N TYR A 285 2.74 12.27 4.19
CA TYR A 285 4.05 12.32 4.80
C TYR A 285 4.95 13.33 4.06
N PRO A 286 5.46 14.39 4.73
CA PRO A 286 6.12 15.50 4.05
C PRO A 286 7.47 15.14 3.41
N TYR A 287 8.11 14.07 3.89
CA TYR A 287 9.39 13.60 3.37
C TYR A 287 9.26 12.44 2.39
N ALA A 288 8.04 12.18 1.90
CA ALA A 288 7.81 11.16 0.89
C ALA A 288 8.56 11.49 -0.40
N ALA A 289 9.30 10.52 -0.95
CA ALA A 289 10.09 10.72 -2.18
C ALA A 289 9.21 11.30 -3.30
N LYS A 290 9.66 12.40 -3.91
CA LYS A 290 8.90 13.13 -4.95
C LYS A 290 7.49 13.54 -4.50
N ASN A 291 7.26 13.68 -3.20
CA ASN A 291 5.95 14.03 -2.64
C ASN A 291 4.81 13.10 -3.10
N HIS A 292 5.11 11.81 -3.33
CA HIS A 292 4.16 10.87 -3.94
C HIS A 292 2.87 10.72 -3.12
N GLN A 293 2.92 10.82 -1.78
CA GLN A 293 1.71 10.74 -0.96
C GLN A 293 0.74 11.91 -1.21
N TYR A 294 1.27 13.12 -1.42
CA TYR A 294 0.45 14.26 -1.79
C TYR A 294 -0.28 14.02 -3.12
N PHE A 295 0.44 13.55 -4.14
CA PHE A 295 -0.15 13.28 -5.45
C PHE A 295 -1.10 12.07 -5.43
N ASN A 296 -0.86 11.07 -4.59
CA ASN A 296 -1.82 9.99 -4.37
C ASN A 296 -3.15 10.55 -3.84
N ALA A 297 -3.11 11.33 -2.76
CA ALA A 297 -4.31 11.96 -2.21
C ALA A 297 -4.98 12.92 -3.22
N LYS A 298 -4.18 13.73 -3.92
CA LYS A 298 -4.68 14.70 -4.90
C LYS A 298 -5.57 14.05 -5.96
N SER A 299 -5.31 12.81 -6.36
CA SER A 299 -6.14 12.09 -7.33
C SER A 299 -7.59 11.87 -6.87
N LEU A 300 -7.84 11.88 -5.55
CA LEU A 300 -9.18 11.82 -4.97
C LEU A 300 -9.74 13.22 -4.71
N ILE A 301 -8.88 14.18 -4.32
CA ILE A 301 -9.28 15.57 -4.09
C ILE A 301 -9.81 16.20 -5.37
N ASP A 302 -9.15 15.96 -6.51
CA ASP A 302 -9.57 16.48 -7.82
C ASP A 302 -10.95 15.93 -8.28
N LYS A 303 -11.50 14.95 -7.53
CA LYS A 303 -12.82 14.35 -7.73
C LYS A 303 -13.79 14.63 -6.57
N ASP A 304 -13.43 15.49 -5.63
CA ASP A 304 -14.19 15.79 -4.40
C ASP A 304 -14.48 14.55 -3.52
N LEU A 305 -13.59 13.55 -3.55
CA LEU A 305 -13.78 12.27 -2.83
C LEU A 305 -13.01 12.16 -1.51
N ALA A 306 -12.21 13.16 -1.18
CA ALA A 306 -11.44 13.19 0.07
C ALA A 306 -11.11 14.62 0.48
N LEU A 307 -10.63 14.79 1.71
CA LEU A 307 -9.98 16.01 2.19
C LEU A 307 -8.47 15.82 2.23
N LEU A 308 -7.73 16.91 2.08
CA LEU A 308 -6.27 16.94 2.17
C LEU A 308 -5.82 18.16 2.95
N TYR A 309 -4.98 17.93 3.95
CA TYR A 309 -4.17 18.96 4.58
C TYR A 309 -2.72 18.48 4.65
N THR A 310 -1.80 19.35 4.36
CA THR A 310 -0.38 19.10 4.63
C THR A 310 -0.14 19.07 6.14
N GLN A 311 0.95 18.46 6.58
CA GLN A 311 1.30 18.41 8.00
C GLN A 311 1.52 19.83 8.58
N ASP A 312 2.02 20.76 7.77
CA ASP A 312 2.20 22.17 8.14
C ASP A 312 0.87 22.90 8.31
N GLU A 313 -0.09 22.68 7.43
CA GLU A 313 -1.45 23.23 7.56
C GLU A 313 -2.15 22.71 8.83
N ILE A 314 -2.06 21.39 9.07
CA ILE A 314 -2.65 20.76 10.28
C ILE A 314 -2.05 21.34 11.56
N SER A 315 -0.75 21.67 11.58
CA SER A 315 -0.11 22.25 12.77
C SER A 315 -0.57 23.68 13.10
N ARG A 316 -1.24 24.35 12.18
CA ARG A 316 -1.73 25.74 12.32
C ARG A 316 -3.26 25.86 12.35
N ILE A 317 -3.97 24.78 12.06
CA ILE A 317 -5.43 24.80 12.00
C ILE A 317 -6.04 24.94 13.40
N ASP A 318 -7.10 25.71 13.53
CA ASP A 318 -7.92 25.66 14.74
C ASP A 318 -8.59 24.29 14.86
N ILE A 319 -8.41 23.64 16.00
CA ILE A 319 -8.88 22.26 16.20
C ILE A 319 -10.42 22.19 16.26
N ASN A 320 -11.09 23.27 16.70
CA ASN A 320 -12.55 23.34 16.73
C ASN A 320 -13.10 23.47 15.31
N ASP A 321 -12.46 24.29 14.45
CA ASP A 321 -12.83 24.45 13.05
C ASP A 321 -12.67 23.13 12.30
N LEU A 322 -11.58 22.39 12.56
CA LEU A 322 -11.38 21.09 11.98
C LEU A 322 -12.42 20.07 12.44
N ALA A 323 -12.73 20.04 13.76
CA ALA A 323 -13.75 19.16 14.30
C ALA A 323 -15.15 19.49 13.73
N GLN A 324 -15.48 20.77 13.58
CA GLN A 324 -16.71 21.20 12.94
C GLN A 324 -16.76 20.76 11.47
N LYS A 325 -15.71 21.00 10.72
CA LYS A 325 -15.61 20.60 9.31
C LYS A 325 -15.81 19.11 9.12
N ILE A 326 -15.15 18.27 9.94
CA ILE A 326 -15.30 16.82 9.90
C ILE A 326 -16.74 16.38 10.18
N THR A 327 -17.40 16.99 11.16
CA THR A 327 -18.78 16.63 11.54
C THR A 327 -19.85 17.10 10.55
N GLN A 328 -19.51 18.02 9.64
CA GLN A 328 -20.41 18.54 8.61
C GLN A 328 -20.23 17.89 7.23
N ILE A 329 -19.27 16.94 7.09
CA ILE A 329 -19.01 16.26 5.82
C ILE A 329 -20.23 15.42 5.40
N ASN A 330 -20.57 15.49 4.12
CA ASN A 330 -21.57 14.60 3.53
C ASN A 330 -20.95 13.21 3.29
N LEU A 331 -20.95 12.38 4.34
CA LEU A 331 -20.38 11.04 4.31
C LEU A 331 -21.03 10.16 3.24
N SER A 332 -22.37 10.24 3.10
CA SER A 332 -23.10 9.38 2.18
C SER A 332 -22.69 9.59 0.73
N THR A 333 -22.59 10.84 0.29
CA THR A 333 -22.16 11.16 -1.08
C THR A 333 -20.75 10.66 -1.36
N ILE A 334 -19.80 10.95 -0.45
CA ILE A 334 -18.41 10.52 -0.64
C ILE A 334 -18.30 9.00 -0.61
N SER A 335 -18.90 8.34 0.39
CA SER A 335 -18.84 6.88 0.55
C SER A 335 -19.39 6.15 -0.68
N LYS A 336 -20.57 6.54 -1.18
CA LYS A 336 -21.16 5.96 -2.42
C LYS A 336 -20.25 6.15 -3.63
N SER A 337 -19.66 7.33 -3.78
CA SER A 337 -18.77 7.62 -4.90
C SER A 337 -17.46 6.82 -4.82
N LEU A 338 -16.89 6.63 -3.61
CA LEU A 338 -15.73 5.76 -3.40
C LEU A 338 -16.04 4.32 -3.75
N ILE A 339 -17.19 3.79 -3.31
CA ILE A 339 -17.66 2.45 -3.62
C ILE A 339 -17.83 2.27 -5.13
N ALA A 340 -18.44 3.23 -5.80
CA ALA A 340 -18.63 3.20 -7.26
C ALA A 340 -17.31 3.26 -8.03
N MET A 341 -16.30 3.95 -7.50
CA MET A 341 -14.97 4.04 -8.10
C MET A 341 -14.14 2.77 -7.85
N ALA A 342 -14.37 2.08 -6.75
CA ALA A 342 -13.59 0.92 -6.35
C ALA A 342 -13.84 -0.27 -7.28
N GLN A 343 -12.80 -0.79 -7.90
CA GLN A 343 -12.87 -1.95 -8.78
C GLN A 343 -12.10 -3.11 -8.16
N GLN A 344 -12.73 -4.29 -8.17
CA GLN A 344 -12.11 -5.54 -7.71
C GLN A 344 -11.17 -6.13 -8.75
N ASN A 345 -10.49 -7.22 -8.36
CA ASN A 345 -9.74 -8.10 -9.26
C ASN A 345 -8.50 -7.46 -9.92
N GLY A 346 -7.87 -6.48 -9.29
CA GLY A 346 -6.66 -5.85 -9.85
C GLY A 346 -5.52 -6.86 -10.09
N ALA A 347 -5.28 -7.76 -9.16
CA ALA A 347 -4.28 -8.81 -9.32
C ALA A 347 -4.66 -9.79 -10.46
N GLU A 348 -5.93 -10.18 -10.55
CA GLU A 348 -6.45 -11.04 -11.62
C GLU A 348 -6.29 -10.39 -13.00
N CYS A 349 -6.64 -9.11 -13.14
CA CYS A 349 -6.46 -8.36 -14.38
C CYS A 349 -5.01 -8.37 -14.85
N ILE A 350 -4.06 -8.11 -13.95
CA ILE A 350 -2.62 -8.11 -14.26
C ILE A 350 -2.14 -9.50 -14.66
N ILE A 351 -2.47 -10.55 -13.89
CA ILE A 351 -2.04 -11.92 -14.17
C ILE A 351 -2.64 -12.44 -15.48
N ASN A 352 -3.92 -12.17 -15.74
CA ASN A 352 -4.57 -12.55 -17.00
C ASN A 352 -3.94 -11.84 -18.21
N HIS A 353 -3.58 -10.55 -18.10
CA HIS A 353 -2.87 -9.83 -19.14
C HIS A 353 -1.49 -10.47 -19.46
N ILE A 354 -0.72 -10.82 -18.41
CA ILE A 354 0.57 -11.53 -18.58
C ILE A 354 0.35 -12.90 -19.26
N ARG A 355 -0.68 -13.66 -18.86
CA ARG A 355 -1.02 -14.95 -19.48
C ARG A 355 -1.37 -14.81 -20.96
N GLN A 356 -2.18 -13.81 -21.30
CA GLN A 356 -2.56 -13.54 -22.69
C GLN A 356 -1.32 -13.21 -23.53
N TYR A 357 -0.47 -12.28 -23.04
CA TYR A 357 0.78 -11.94 -23.73
C TYR A 357 1.66 -13.17 -24.01
N LEU A 358 1.81 -14.06 -23.03
CA LEU A 358 2.60 -15.27 -23.20
C LEU A 358 1.98 -16.24 -24.20
N LYS A 359 0.65 -16.43 -24.20
CA LYS A 359 -0.05 -17.26 -25.20
C LYS A 359 0.17 -16.75 -26.62
N GLU A 360 0.00 -15.46 -26.84
CA GLU A 360 0.19 -14.82 -28.15
C GLU A 360 1.62 -14.97 -28.64
N LYS A 361 2.61 -14.79 -27.76
CA LYS A 361 4.02 -14.98 -28.06
C LYS A 361 4.35 -16.42 -28.48
N TYR A 362 3.82 -17.45 -27.77
CA TYR A 362 4.05 -18.85 -28.12
C TYR A 362 3.38 -19.23 -29.43
N ILE A 363 2.19 -18.73 -29.72
CA ILE A 363 1.52 -18.95 -31.01
C ILE A 363 2.35 -18.33 -32.16
N ALA A 364 2.91 -17.14 -31.96
CA ALA A 364 3.74 -16.47 -32.96
C ALA A 364 5.04 -17.25 -33.26
N ILE A 365 5.68 -17.86 -32.25
CA ILE A 365 6.89 -18.67 -32.41
C ILE A 365 6.56 -20.02 -33.04
N GLY A 366 5.41 -20.63 -32.76
CA GLY A 366 4.99 -21.91 -33.34
C GLY A 366 4.49 -21.82 -34.80
N LYS A 367 4.35 -20.61 -35.35
CA LYS A 367 3.97 -20.34 -36.76
C LYS A 367 5.18 -20.04 -37.65
N THR A 368 6.39 -19.99 -37.07
CA THR A 368 7.66 -19.89 -37.79
C THR A 368 8.40 -21.24 -37.74
#